data_658e5b3abf2db2b3e091812f2a3ef90a
#
_entry.id   658e5b3abf2db2b3e091812f2a3ef90a
#
_cell.length_a   1.000
_cell.length_b   1.000
_cell.length_c   1.000
_cell.angle_alpha   90.00
_cell.angle_beta   90.00
_cell.angle_gamma   90.00
#
_symmetry.space_group_name_H-M   'P 1'
#
loop_
_entity.id
_entity.type
_entity.pdbx_description
1 polymer ?
#
loop_
_entity_poly.entity_id
_entity_poly.type
_entity_poly.pdbx_seq_one_letter_code
_entity_poly.pdbx_strand_id
1 'polypeptide(L)'
;RHPKKKHEAKDDAKQLLEIVKKTNAQYKSKELVNVLVGKVNALIKSHRTDAQDFFGSGANHDAAYWMALLRQLLVAGYLKKDIETYGIIHLTDEGKQFIKTPTSFMMTEDHSFKDANDDTIVGLSKGGAVADENLFKLLKAELKKVAHDMDLPPFVIFQEPSLEDMALKYPVTLEELSNVHGVGEGKAKKYGKTFLKLIQNYVEENDIIRPDDFVVKSTGTNSALKLYIIQNVDRKLALPDIANAKGLEMPEFIKEMEAIVYSGTKLNINYWIDEILDEDQQEEIHEYFLEAKTDKIEEALDELDGDYDEEELRLYRIKFISEVGN
;
A
#
# COMPACT_ATOMS: atom_id res chain seq x y z
N ARG A 1 -31.67 2.16 10.60
CA ARG A 1 -31.15 2.28 9.22
C ARG A 1 -31.75 3.55 8.64
N HIS A 2 -30.96 4.59 8.46
CA HIS A 2 -31.41 5.77 7.74
C HIS A 2 -31.55 5.45 6.25
N PRO A 3 -32.64 5.84 5.57
CA PRO A 3 -32.79 5.63 4.14
C PRO A 3 -31.69 6.42 3.40
N LYS A 4 -30.96 5.73 2.54
CA LYS A 4 -29.94 6.36 1.68
C LYS A 4 -30.64 7.36 0.76
N LYS A 5 -30.07 8.58 0.67
CA LYS A 5 -30.56 9.58 -0.29
C LYS A 5 -30.35 9.08 -1.70
N LYS A 6 -31.34 9.26 -2.53
CA LYS A 6 -31.29 8.94 -3.97
C LYS A 6 -31.46 10.21 -4.76
N HIS A 7 -30.72 10.32 -5.85
CA HIS A 7 -30.89 11.41 -6.82
C HIS A 7 -30.96 10.87 -8.23
N GLU A 8 -31.58 11.64 -9.11
CA GLU A 8 -31.67 11.28 -10.53
C GLU A 8 -30.31 11.45 -11.21
N ALA A 9 -29.80 10.40 -11.84
CA ALA A 9 -28.52 10.36 -12.52
C ALA A 9 -28.65 9.86 -13.98
N LYS A 10 -29.82 10.03 -14.60
CA LYS A 10 -30.12 9.57 -15.98
C LYS A 10 -29.09 10.08 -16.99
N ASP A 11 -28.76 11.37 -16.95
CA ASP A 11 -27.87 11.98 -17.94
C ASP A 11 -26.42 11.54 -17.73
N ASP A 12 -25.99 11.44 -16.49
CA ASP A 12 -24.65 10.94 -16.15
C ASP A 12 -24.51 9.45 -16.48
N ALA A 13 -25.54 8.65 -16.22
CA ALA A 13 -25.60 7.24 -16.62
C ALA A 13 -25.46 7.08 -18.13
N LYS A 14 -26.24 7.87 -18.92
CA LYS A 14 -26.11 7.90 -20.37
C LYS A 14 -24.69 8.27 -20.80
N GLN A 15 -24.11 9.31 -20.23
CA GLN A 15 -22.76 9.78 -20.53
C GLN A 15 -21.72 8.67 -20.30
N LEU A 16 -21.76 8.00 -19.16
CA LEU A 16 -20.82 6.91 -18.84
C LEU A 16 -20.99 5.73 -19.82
N LEU A 17 -22.22 5.33 -20.13
CA LEU A 17 -22.48 4.27 -21.10
C LEU A 17 -22.00 4.64 -22.51
N GLU A 18 -22.15 5.91 -22.92
CA GLU A 18 -21.61 6.41 -24.19
C GLU A 18 -20.08 6.37 -24.24
N ILE A 19 -19.39 6.67 -23.14
CA ILE A 19 -17.93 6.54 -23.03
C ILE A 19 -17.50 5.09 -23.20
N VAL A 20 -18.17 4.14 -22.56
CA VAL A 20 -17.90 2.70 -22.75
C VAL A 20 -18.06 2.29 -24.20
N LYS A 21 -19.11 2.80 -24.89
CA LYS A 21 -19.34 2.55 -26.30
C LYS A 21 -18.25 3.14 -27.20
N LYS A 22 -17.85 4.40 -26.96
CA LYS A 22 -16.85 5.12 -27.75
C LYS A 22 -15.44 4.55 -27.58
N THR A 23 -15.14 3.97 -26.42
CA THR A 23 -13.85 3.35 -26.12
C THR A 23 -13.75 1.88 -26.53
N ASN A 24 -14.78 1.32 -27.20
CA ASN A 24 -14.78 -0.05 -27.73
C ASN A 24 -14.37 -1.14 -26.73
N ALA A 25 -14.82 -1.05 -25.48
CA ALA A 25 -14.50 -2.02 -24.45
C ALA A 25 -12.97 -2.28 -24.30
N GLN A 26 -12.18 -1.22 -24.23
CA GLN A 26 -10.74 -1.28 -24.07
C GLN A 26 -10.29 -1.02 -22.64
N TYR A 27 -11.19 -0.62 -21.74
CA TYR A 27 -10.86 -0.13 -20.43
C TYR A 27 -11.57 -0.88 -19.30
N LYS A 28 -10.89 -0.95 -18.17
CA LYS A 28 -11.45 -1.33 -16.88
C LYS A 28 -12.14 -0.11 -16.22
N SER A 29 -12.81 -0.35 -15.10
CA SER A 29 -13.53 0.69 -14.35
C SER A 29 -12.71 1.94 -14.08
N LYS A 30 -11.46 1.77 -13.63
CA LYS A 30 -10.56 2.87 -13.27
C LYS A 30 -10.21 3.75 -14.46
N GLU A 31 -9.89 3.14 -15.61
CA GLU A 31 -9.54 3.87 -16.82
C GLU A 31 -10.74 4.61 -17.38
N LEU A 32 -11.93 4.02 -17.35
CA LEU A 32 -13.17 4.69 -17.77
C LEU A 32 -13.44 5.94 -16.92
N VAL A 33 -13.28 5.83 -15.60
CA VAL A 33 -13.41 6.98 -14.72
C VAL A 33 -12.32 8.03 -15.01
N ASN A 34 -11.08 7.61 -15.25
CA ASN A 34 -9.99 8.52 -15.62
C ASN A 34 -10.31 9.27 -16.95
N VAL A 35 -10.89 8.60 -17.93
CA VAL A 35 -11.34 9.23 -19.17
C VAL A 35 -12.40 10.29 -18.90
N LEU A 36 -13.36 10.00 -18.03
CA LEU A 36 -14.42 10.95 -17.65
C LEU A 36 -13.88 12.20 -16.95
N VAL A 37 -12.99 12.02 -15.96
CA VAL A 37 -12.46 13.15 -15.19
C VAL A 37 -11.25 13.84 -15.86
N GLY A 38 -10.80 13.35 -17.03
CA GLY A 38 -9.68 13.93 -17.75
C GLY A 38 -8.30 13.61 -17.16
N LYS A 39 -8.15 12.46 -16.48
CA LYS A 39 -6.89 12.01 -15.91
C LYS A 39 -6.15 11.08 -16.88
N VAL A 40 -4.98 11.50 -17.32
CA VAL A 40 -4.16 10.74 -18.28
C VAL A 40 -3.33 9.67 -17.57
N ASN A 41 -3.26 8.48 -18.15
CA ASN A 41 -2.29 7.44 -17.81
C ASN A 41 -1.64 6.84 -19.08
N ALA A 42 -0.70 5.92 -18.91
CA ALA A 42 0.04 5.33 -20.02
C ALA A 42 -0.88 4.58 -21.00
N LEU A 43 -1.91 3.89 -20.51
CA LEU A 43 -2.86 3.15 -21.33
C LEU A 43 -3.77 4.08 -22.14
N ILE A 44 -4.25 5.16 -21.53
CA ILE A 44 -5.07 6.19 -22.20
C ILE A 44 -4.26 6.88 -23.31
N LYS A 45 -2.98 7.18 -23.05
CA LYS A 45 -2.04 7.73 -24.03
C LYS A 45 -1.79 6.77 -25.20
N SER A 46 -1.55 5.48 -24.91
CA SER A 46 -1.27 4.49 -25.95
C SER A 46 -2.43 4.32 -26.92
N HIS A 47 -3.66 4.45 -26.43
CA HIS A 47 -4.87 4.41 -27.24
C HIS A 47 -5.29 5.78 -27.82
N ARG A 48 -4.53 6.84 -27.54
CA ARG A 48 -4.83 8.21 -27.93
C ARG A 48 -6.22 8.70 -27.51
N THR A 49 -6.75 8.18 -26.42
CA THR A 49 -8.05 8.54 -25.87
C THR A 49 -8.01 9.95 -25.27
N ASP A 50 -6.85 10.39 -24.78
CA ASP A 50 -6.60 11.76 -24.31
C ASP A 50 -6.75 12.83 -25.39
N ALA A 51 -6.68 12.46 -26.67
CA ALA A 51 -6.90 13.35 -27.81
C ALA A 51 -8.34 13.37 -28.32
N GLN A 52 -9.24 12.59 -27.73
CA GLN A 52 -10.64 12.53 -28.12
C GLN A 52 -11.45 13.65 -27.47
N ASP A 53 -12.52 14.09 -28.15
CA ASP A 53 -13.41 15.18 -27.72
C ASP A 53 -14.19 14.87 -26.42
N PHE A 54 -14.39 13.60 -26.12
CA PHE A 54 -15.07 13.14 -24.90
C PHE A 54 -14.15 13.00 -23.69
N PHE A 55 -12.83 13.14 -23.85
CA PHE A 55 -11.88 13.07 -22.75
C PHE A 55 -12.08 14.24 -21.78
N GLY A 56 -12.26 13.94 -20.49
CA GLY A 56 -12.56 14.93 -19.47
C GLY A 56 -14.00 15.47 -19.49
N SER A 57 -14.90 14.86 -20.29
CA SER A 57 -16.28 15.31 -20.39
C SER A 57 -17.09 15.18 -19.09
N GLY A 58 -16.64 14.37 -18.15
CA GLY A 58 -17.23 14.15 -16.83
C GLY A 58 -16.57 14.94 -15.69
N ALA A 59 -15.78 15.98 -15.99
CA ALA A 59 -15.08 16.78 -14.98
C ALA A 59 -15.99 17.58 -14.03
N ASN A 60 -17.30 17.61 -14.29
CA ASN A 60 -18.34 18.17 -13.41
C ASN A 60 -18.56 17.35 -12.12
N HIS A 61 -18.12 16.11 -12.08
CA HIS A 61 -18.13 15.24 -10.91
C HIS A 61 -16.73 14.69 -10.65
N ASP A 62 -16.48 14.29 -9.39
CA ASP A 62 -15.22 13.66 -9.02
C ASP A 62 -15.17 12.17 -9.42
N ALA A 63 -13.98 11.58 -9.31
CA ALA A 63 -13.77 10.18 -9.64
C ALA A 63 -14.59 9.22 -8.76
N ALA A 64 -14.84 9.58 -7.49
CA ALA A 64 -15.63 8.77 -6.57
C ALA A 64 -17.09 8.68 -7.01
N TYR A 65 -17.67 9.79 -7.46
CA TYR A 65 -19.03 9.82 -8.03
C TYR A 65 -19.15 8.89 -9.25
N TRP A 66 -18.24 9.03 -10.21
CA TRP A 66 -18.27 8.20 -11.42
C TRP A 66 -18.05 6.71 -11.14
N MET A 67 -17.18 6.40 -10.18
CA MET A 67 -16.97 5.01 -9.75
C MET A 67 -18.21 4.42 -9.07
N ALA A 68 -18.91 5.20 -8.25
CA ALA A 68 -20.16 4.78 -7.61
C ALA A 68 -21.27 4.56 -8.66
N LEU A 69 -21.38 5.45 -9.64
CA LEU A 69 -22.35 5.30 -10.73
C LEU A 69 -22.05 4.07 -11.59
N LEU A 70 -20.79 3.85 -11.94
CA LEU A 70 -20.35 2.67 -12.72
C LEU A 70 -20.71 1.37 -12.00
N ARG A 71 -20.46 1.28 -10.69
CA ARG A 71 -20.87 0.12 -9.88
C ARG A 71 -22.38 -0.11 -9.92
N GLN A 72 -23.18 0.94 -9.80
CA GLN A 72 -24.64 0.81 -9.83
C GLN A 72 -25.14 0.43 -11.22
N LEU A 73 -24.49 0.87 -12.29
CA LEU A 73 -24.81 0.44 -13.67
C LEU A 73 -24.44 -1.03 -13.94
N LEU A 74 -23.36 -1.53 -13.33
CA LEU A 74 -23.02 -2.96 -13.34
C LEU A 74 -24.09 -3.80 -12.62
N VAL A 75 -24.50 -3.38 -11.44
CA VAL A 75 -25.56 -4.05 -10.66
C VAL A 75 -26.90 -4.00 -11.39
N ALA A 76 -27.22 -2.89 -12.05
CA ALA A 76 -28.45 -2.73 -12.84
C ALA A 76 -28.42 -3.50 -14.17
N GLY A 77 -27.29 -4.09 -14.56
CA GLY A 77 -27.18 -4.90 -15.76
C GLY A 77 -26.97 -4.11 -17.06
N TYR A 78 -26.73 -2.81 -16.99
CA TYR A 78 -26.42 -1.99 -18.18
C TYR A 78 -24.98 -2.15 -18.66
N LEU A 79 -24.11 -2.55 -17.76
CA LEU A 79 -22.71 -2.89 -18.01
C LEU A 79 -22.42 -4.30 -17.52
N LYS A 80 -21.46 -4.96 -18.11
CA LYS A 80 -20.90 -6.23 -17.64
C LYS A 80 -19.39 -6.14 -17.59
N LYS A 81 -18.82 -6.87 -16.66
CA LYS A 81 -17.40 -7.03 -16.50
C LYS A 81 -17.00 -8.39 -17.06
N ASP A 82 -16.08 -8.40 -17.99
CA ASP A 82 -15.63 -9.63 -18.63
C ASP A 82 -14.45 -10.20 -17.87
N ILE A 83 -14.66 -11.38 -17.28
CA ILE A 83 -13.64 -12.11 -16.50
C ILE A 83 -12.52 -12.63 -17.43
N GLU A 84 -12.85 -13.05 -18.64
CA GLU A 84 -11.89 -13.59 -19.60
C GLU A 84 -10.92 -12.53 -20.14
N THR A 85 -11.34 -11.26 -20.17
CA THR A 85 -10.51 -10.12 -20.59
C THR A 85 -10.00 -9.29 -19.43
N TYR A 86 -9.77 -9.93 -18.28
CA TYR A 86 -9.19 -9.30 -17.07
C TYR A 86 -9.98 -8.11 -16.53
N GLY A 87 -11.32 -8.14 -16.69
CA GLY A 87 -12.21 -7.16 -16.10
C GLY A 87 -12.46 -5.91 -16.93
N ILE A 88 -12.31 -6.01 -18.21
CA ILE A 88 -12.75 -4.96 -19.15
C ILE A 88 -14.28 -4.80 -19.05
N ILE A 89 -14.72 -3.55 -19.08
CA ILE A 89 -16.15 -3.20 -19.01
C ILE A 89 -16.74 -3.19 -20.40
N HIS A 90 -17.80 -3.95 -20.55
CA HIS A 90 -18.58 -4.03 -21.80
C HIS A 90 -20.01 -3.49 -21.60
N LEU A 91 -20.54 -2.93 -22.67
CA LEU A 91 -21.92 -2.50 -22.73
C LEU A 91 -22.82 -3.70 -23.01
N THR A 92 -23.89 -3.88 -22.22
CA THR A 92 -24.91 -4.88 -22.48
C THR A 92 -25.94 -4.39 -23.53
N ASP A 93 -26.85 -5.24 -23.99
CA ASP A 93 -27.90 -4.82 -24.90
C ASP A 93 -28.88 -3.86 -24.21
N GLU A 94 -29.15 -4.07 -22.92
CA GLU A 94 -29.91 -3.15 -22.09
C GLU A 94 -29.22 -1.78 -21.99
N GLY A 95 -27.89 -1.77 -21.81
CA GLY A 95 -27.10 -0.53 -21.81
C GLY A 95 -27.15 0.19 -23.16
N LYS A 96 -27.08 -0.52 -24.28
CA LYS A 96 -27.23 0.05 -25.63
C LYS A 96 -28.60 0.67 -25.83
N GLN A 97 -29.65 -0.01 -25.32
CA GLN A 97 -31.00 0.50 -25.38
C GLN A 97 -31.20 1.75 -24.52
N PHE A 98 -30.61 1.77 -23.32
CA PHE A 98 -30.63 2.94 -22.44
C PHE A 98 -30.00 4.18 -23.10
N ILE A 99 -28.91 4.04 -23.84
CA ILE A 99 -28.31 5.15 -24.61
C ILE A 99 -29.28 5.73 -25.62
N LYS A 100 -30.09 4.85 -26.32
CA LYS A 100 -31.06 5.27 -27.33
C LYS A 100 -32.31 5.92 -26.74
N THR A 101 -32.80 5.33 -25.65
CA THR A 101 -34.02 5.76 -24.97
C THR A 101 -33.75 5.78 -23.46
N PRO A 102 -33.11 6.86 -22.93
CA PRO A 102 -32.80 6.96 -21.53
C PRO A 102 -34.03 7.02 -20.65
N THR A 103 -34.09 6.19 -19.64
CA THR A 103 -35.13 6.18 -18.60
C THR A 103 -34.57 6.75 -17.30
N SER A 104 -35.43 6.98 -16.30
CA SER A 104 -34.99 7.41 -14.98
C SER A 104 -34.03 6.41 -14.37
N PHE A 105 -32.89 6.90 -13.87
CA PHE A 105 -31.90 6.11 -13.15
C PHE A 105 -31.60 6.77 -11.82
N MET A 106 -32.12 6.18 -10.75
CA MET A 106 -31.96 6.71 -9.40
C MET A 106 -30.69 6.17 -8.76
N MET A 107 -29.65 7.01 -8.70
CA MET A 107 -28.40 6.71 -8.04
C MET A 107 -28.53 6.89 -6.53
N THR A 108 -28.05 5.91 -5.76
CA THR A 108 -27.94 6.01 -4.32
C THR A 108 -26.64 6.72 -3.95
N GLU A 109 -26.72 7.75 -3.11
CA GLU A 109 -25.52 8.40 -2.59
C GLU A 109 -24.74 7.42 -1.71
N ASP A 110 -23.51 7.12 -2.13
CA ASP A 110 -22.55 6.48 -1.25
C ASP A 110 -22.05 7.54 -0.26
N HIS A 111 -22.03 7.21 1.02
CA HIS A 111 -21.43 8.08 2.02
C HIS A 111 -19.95 8.30 1.66
N SER A 112 -19.64 9.46 1.11
CA SER A 112 -18.26 9.92 1.08
C SER A 112 -17.83 10.12 2.54
N PHE A 113 -16.85 9.37 3.00
CA PHE A 113 -16.08 9.74 4.17
C PHE A 113 -15.33 11.05 3.84
N LYS A 114 -16.06 12.16 3.92
CA LYS A 114 -15.44 13.46 4.12
C LYS A 114 -15.37 13.66 5.61
N ASP A 115 -14.18 13.51 6.14
CA ASP A 115 -13.66 14.22 7.30
C ASP A 115 -12.21 13.76 7.48
N ALA A 116 -11.42 14.62 7.45
CA ALA A 116 -10.82 15.72 8.08
C ALA A 116 -9.30 15.71 7.91
N ASN A 117 -8.85 16.87 7.59
CA ASN A 117 -7.47 17.37 7.67
C ASN A 117 -6.50 16.99 6.55
N ASP A 118 -6.62 17.93 5.62
CA ASP A 118 -5.53 18.55 4.90
C ASP A 118 -4.26 18.64 5.76
N ASP A 119 -3.25 17.94 5.30
CA ASP A 119 -1.90 18.47 5.26
C ASP A 119 -1.06 17.63 4.28
N THR A 120 -0.88 18.28 3.14
CA THR A 120 0.24 18.19 2.21
C THR A 120 1.37 17.24 2.64
N ILE A 121 1.84 16.37 1.73
CA ILE A 121 3.11 16.63 1.06
C ILE A 121 3.39 15.60 -0.03
N VAL A 122 3.62 16.13 -1.17
CA VAL A 122 4.40 15.72 -2.31
C VAL A 122 5.58 14.80 -1.97
N GLY A 123 5.53 13.60 -2.51
CA GLY A 123 6.67 12.72 -2.64
C GLY A 123 6.62 12.07 -4.01
N LEU A 124 7.19 12.78 -5.00
CA LEU A 124 7.47 12.24 -6.32
C LEU A 124 8.48 11.09 -6.22
N SER A 125 8.06 9.87 -6.48
CA SER A 125 9.00 8.85 -6.93
C SER A 125 8.68 8.41 -8.35
N LYS A 126 9.73 8.38 -9.13
CA LYS A 126 9.76 8.09 -10.57
C LYS A 126 9.33 6.66 -10.88
N GLY A 127 8.37 6.51 -11.79
CA GLY A 127 8.23 5.36 -12.68
C GLY A 127 7.79 4.05 -12.03
N GLY A 128 6.48 3.89 -11.80
CA GLY A 128 5.85 2.65 -11.38
C GLY A 128 4.34 2.86 -11.24
N ALA A 129 3.55 1.82 -11.17
CA ALA A 129 2.14 1.91 -10.87
C ALA A 129 1.93 2.75 -9.59
N VAL A 130 1.07 3.75 -9.66
CA VAL A 130 0.82 4.66 -8.53
C VAL A 130 0.02 3.91 -7.48
N ALA A 131 0.51 3.89 -6.24
CA ALA A 131 -0.21 3.35 -5.10
C ALA A 131 -1.57 4.06 -4.92
N ASP A 132 -2.57 3.32 -4.46
CA ASP A 132 -3.89 3.88 -4.19
C ASP A 132 -3.83 4.79 -2.96
N GLU A 133 -3.92 6.10 -3.18
CA GLU A 133 -3.82 7.12 -2.12
C GLU A 133 -4.90 6.96 -1.05
N ASN A 134 -6.11 6.54 -1.42
CA ASN A 134 -7.20 6.37 -0.46
C ASN A 134 -6.95 5.15 0.42
N LEU A 135 -6.57 4.02 -0.19
CA LEU A 135 -6.20 2.84 0.57
C LEU A 135 -4.98 3.12 1.45
N PHE A 136 -3.98 3.83 0.95
CA PHE A 136 -2.80 4.20 1.72
C PHE A 136 -3.15 5.02 2.98
N LYS A 137 -4.04 6.02 2.86
CA LYS A 137 -4.53 6.80 4.01
C LYS A 137 -5.26 5.93 5.03
N LEU A 138 -6.10 4.99 4.57
CA LEU A 138 -6.79 4.05 5.45
C LEU A 138 -5.82 3.11 6.16
N LEU A 139 -4.81 2.61 5.46
CA LEU A 139 -3.75 1.77 6.04
C LEU A 139 -2.93 2.53 7.09
N LYS A 140 -2.60 3.82 6.85
CA LYS A 140 -1.92 4.66 7.85
C LYS A 140 -2.78 4.89 9.10
N ALA A 141 -4.09 5.08 8.94
CA ALA A 141 -5.00 5.24 10.07
C ALA A 141 -5.11 3.94 10.88
N GLU A 142 -5.23 2.79 10.20
CA GLU A 142 -5.25 1.49 10.87
C GLU A 142 -3.92 1.18 11.57
N LEU A 143 -2.79 1.53 10.96
CA LEU A 143 -1.47 1.37 11.57
C LEU A 143 -1.36 2.14 12.89
N LYS A 144 -1.79 3.41 12.92
CA LYS A 144 -1.81 4.22 14.16
C LYS A 144 -2.68 3.61 15.24
N LYS A 145 -3.85 3.08 14.86
CA LYS A 145 -4.76 2.42 15.79
C LYS A 145 -4.15 1.14 16.37
N VAL A 146 -3.63 0.26 15.52
CA VAL A 146 -2.99 -1.00 15.97
C VAL A 146 -1.77 -0.70 16.83
N ALA A 147 -0.96 0.29 16.47
CA ALA A 147 0.19 0.73 17.24
C ALA A 147 -0.22 1.23 18.65
N HIS A 148 -1.26 2.05 18.73
CA HIS A 148 -1.80 2.52 20.01
C HIS A 148 -2.36 1.35 20.84
N ASP A 149 -3.13 0.44 20.24
CA ASP A 149 -3.74 -0.69 20.95
C ASP A 149 -2.70 -1.70 21.49
N MET A 150 -1.52 -1.75 20.85
CA MET A 150 -0.42 -2.64 21.24
C MET A 150 0.67 -1.93 22.04
N ASP A 151 0.54 -0.62 22.26
CA ASP A 151 1.55 0.23 22.90
C ASP A 151 2.92 0.12 22.23
N LEU A 152 2.93 0.18 20.91
CA LEU A 152 4.12 0.06 20.07
C LEU A 152 4.26 1.27 19.13
N PRO A 153 5.51 1.70 18.81
CA PRO A 153 5.73 2.64 17.74
C PRO A 153 5.20 2.09 16.38
N PRO A 154 4.54 2.91 15.55
CA PRO A 154 3.95 2.43 14.29
C PRO A 154 4.97 1.75 13.35
N PHE A 155 6.20 2.26 13.26
CA PHE A 155 7.23 1.71 12.38
C PHE A 155 7.69 0.30 12.77
N VAL A 156 7.50 -0.11 14.03
CA VAL A 156 7.79 -1.47 14.51
C VAL A 156 6.84 -2.47 13.87
N ILE A 157 5.59 -2.08 13.64
CA ILE A 157 4.57 -2.92 13.03
C ILE A 157 4.79 -2.99 11.51
N PHE A 158 4.62 -1.87 10.81
CA PHE A 158 4.91 -1.75 9.38
C PHE A 158 5.53 -0.40 9.07
N GLN A 159 6.51 -0.39 8.18
CA GLN A 159 7.07 0.82 7.63
C GLN A 159 6.18 1.42 6.54
N GLU A 160 6.34 2.71 6.26
CA GLU A 160 5.58 3.41 5.22
C GLU A 160 5.72 2.79 3.83
N PRO A 161 6.92 2.36 3.36
CA PRO A 161 7.06 1.64 2.10
C PRO A 161 6.27 0.32 2.02
N SER A 162 6.06 -0.35 3.15
CA SER A 162 5.20 -1.55 3.21
C SER A 162 3.74 -1.20 2.99
N LEU A 163 3.25 -0.09 3.56
CA LEU A 163 1.88 0.38 3.34
C LEU A 163 1.67 0.85 1.89
N GLU A 164 2.66 1.50 1.28
CA GLU A 164 2.63 1.87 -0.13
C GLU A 164 2.52 0.63 -1.04
N ASP A 165 3.30 -0.39 -0.75
CA ASP A 165 3.27 -1.65 -1.51
C ASP A 165 1.96 -2.41 -1.29
N MET A 166 1.37 -2.37 -0.08
CA MET A 166 0.01 -2.87 0.18
C MET A 166 -1.04 -2.13 -0.63
N ALA A 167 -0.95 -0.79 -0.70
CA ALA A 167 -1.85 0.05 -1.47
C ALA A 167 -1.69 -0.12 -2.99
N LEU A 168 -0.55 -0.64 -3.43
CA LEU A 168 -0.27 -0.98 -4.83
C LEU A 168 -0.78 -2.37 -5.20
N LYS A 169 -0.58 -3.34 -4.31
CA LYS A 169 -0.77 -4.77 -4.58
C LYS A 169 -2.12 -5.32 -4.12
N TYR A 170 -2.77 -4.66 -3.18
CA TYR A 170 -4.04 -5.09 -2.59
C TYR A 170 -4.02 -6.53 -2.05
N PRO A 171 -3.10 -6.91 -1.15
CA PRO A 171 -3.05 -8.26 -0.60
C PRO A 171 -4.31 -8.57 0.20
N VAL A 172 -4.96 -9.70 -0.05
CA VAL A 172 -6.17 -10.14 0.66
C VAL A 172 -5.99 -11.47 1.38
N THR A 173 -4.86 -12.12 1.19
CA THR A 173 -4.48 -13.34 1.91
C THR A 173 -3.21 -13.14 2.72
N LEU A 174 -2.99 -14.00 3.71
CA LEU A 174 -1.78 -13.94 4.53
C LEU A 174 -0.51 -14.17 3.68
N GLU A 175 -0.61 -15.04 2.70
CA GLU A 175 0.48 -15.34 1.77
C GLU A 175 0.83 -14.12 0.91
N GLU A 176 -0.17 -13.47 0.32
CA GLU A 176 0.02 -12.25 -0.46
C GLU A 176 0.61 -11.12 0.41
N LEU A 177 0.15 -10.98 1.65
CA LEU A 177 0.68 -9.99 2.58
C LEU A 177 2.14 -10.25 2.95
N SER A 178 2.53 -11.52 3.11
CA SER A 178 3.92 -11.89 3.39
C SER A 178 4.89 -11.58 2.23
N ASN A 179 4.36 -11.37 1.02
CA ASN A 179 5.11 -11.01 -0.19
C ASN A 179 5.16 -9.49 -0.45
N VAL A 180 4.54 -8.70 0.41
CA VAL A 180 4.64 -7.24 0.39
C VAL A 180 6.05 -6.83 0.83
N HIS A 181 6.58 -5.77 0.22
CA HIS A 181 7.89 -5.23 0.57
C HIS A 181 8.01 -4.96 2.08
N GLY A 182 9.06 -5.45 2.71
CA GLY A 182 9.29 -5.27 4.15
C GLY A 182 8.33 -6.01 5.07
N VAL A 183 7.45 -6.88 4.54
CA VAL A 183 6.55 -7.73 5.32
C VAL A 183 6.96 -9.18 5.13
N GLY A 184 7.45 -9.82 6.17
CA GLY A 184 7.71 -11.25 6.16
C GLY A 184 6.56 -12.03 6.79
N GLU A 185 6.66 -13.35 6.72
CA GLU A 185 5.62 -14.27 7.26
C GLU A 185 5.36 -14.02 8.77
N GLY A 186 6.41 -13.70 9.55
CA GLY A 186 6.28 -13.40 10.99
C GLY A 186 5.38 -12.18 11.24
N LYS A 187 5.64 -11.05 10.58
CA LYS A 187 4.83 -9.83 10.71
C LYS A 187 3.43 -9.99 10.11
N ALA A 188 3.30 -10.67 8.98
CA ALA A 188 2.01 -10.97 8.38
C ALA A 188 1.12 -11.75 9.34
N LYS A 189 1.65 -12.77 10.01
CA LYS A 189 0.92 -13.56 11.01
C LYS A 189 0.59 -12.76 12.28
N LYS A 190 1.54 -11.93 12.76
CA LYS A 190 1.40 -11.21 14.03
C LYS A 190 0.45 -10.02 13.92
N TYR A 191 0.56 -9.24 12.86
CA TYR A 191 -0.14 -7.96 12.70
C TYR A 191 -1.14 -7.91 11.54
N GLY A 192 -1.07 -8.84 10.58
CA GLY A 192 -1.74 -8.72 9.29
C GLY A 192 -3.26 -8.82 9.31
N LYS A 193 -3.87 -9.40 10.35
CA LYS A 193 -5.30 -9.74 10.37
C LYS A 193 -6.22 -8.54 10.12
N THR A 194 -5.98 -7.41 10.79
CA THR A 194 -6.80 -6.21 10.65
C THR A 194 -6.58 -5.52 9.32
N PHE A 195 -5.34 -5.49 8.84
CA PHE A 195 -4.97 -4.92 7.54
C PHE A 195 -5.57 -5.73 6.39
N LEU A 196 -5.50 -7.05 6.44
CA LEU A 196 -6.15 -7.92 5.45
C LEU A 196 -7.65 -7.69 5.37
N LYS A 197 -8.32 -7.61 6.52
CA LYS A 197 -9.75 -7.32 6.57
C LYS A 197 -10.09 -5.95 5.98
N LEU A 198 -9.28 -4.93 6.28
CA LEU A 198 -9.45 -3.59 5.72
C LEU A 198 -9.28 -3.61 4.19
N ILE A 199 -8.21 -4.25 3.69
CA ILE A 199 -7.95 -4.34 2.25
C ILE A 199 -9.03 -5.17 1.54
N GLN A 200 -9.48 -6.29 2.10
CA GLN A 200 -10.58 -7.10 1.57
C GLN A 200 -11.85 -6.26 1.40
N ASN A 201 -12.27 -5.56 2.46
CA ASN A 201 -13.44 -4.69 2.41
C ASN A 201 -13.26 -3.59 1.37
N TYR A 202 -12.07 -2.97 1.31
CA TYR A 202 -11.77 -1.90 0.37
C TYR A 202 -11.82 -2.40 -1.09
N VAL A 203 -11.28 -3.57 -1.37
CA VAL A 203 -11.30 -4.22 -2.69
C VAL A 203 -12.73 -4.54 -3.12
N GLU A 204 -13.54 -5.08 -2.20
CA GLU A 204 -14.95 -5.39 -2.46
C GLU A 204 -15.80 -4.13 -2.66
N GLU A 205 -15.66 -3.12 -1.80
CA GLU A 205 -16.40 -1.87 -1.87
C GLU A 205 -16.08 -1.03 -3.11
N ASN A 206 -14.84 -1.09 -3.59
CA ASN A 206 -14.37 -0.32 -4.73
C ASN A 206 -14.28 -1.15 -6.03
N ASP A 207 -14.73 -2.39 -6.00
CA ASP A 207 -14.69 -3.31 -7.16
C ASP A 207 -13.32 -3.36 -7.85
N ILE A 208 -12.25 -3.45 -7.03
CA ILE A 208 -10.87 -3.42 -7.50
C ILE A 208 -10.51 -4.77 -8.08
N ILE A 209 -10.08 -4.78 -9.34
CA ILE A 209 -9.45 -5.94 -9.96
C ILE A 209 -7.99 -5.92 -9.56
N ARG A 210 -7.61 -6.93 -8.80
CA ARG A 210 -6.23 -7.11 -8.39
C ARG A 210 -5.41 -7.69 -9.54
N PRO A 211 -4.11 -7.37 -9.64
CA PRO A 211 -3.23 -8.06 -10.56
C PRO A 211 -3.23 -9.57 -10.23
N ASP A 212 -3.62 -10.42 -11.17
CA ASP A 212 -3.74 -11.88 -10.96
C ASP A 212 -2.38 -12.59 -10.83
N ASP A 213 -1.26 -11.90 -11.00
CA ASP A 213 0.08 -12.46 -11.01
C ASP A 213 0.94 -11.98 -9.84
N PHE A 214 0.62 -12.42 -8.63
CA PHE A 214 1.66 -12.57 -7.62
C PHE A 214 2.34 -13.94 -7.78
N VAL A 215 3.01 -14.12 -8.90
CA VAL A 215 4.01 -15.18 -8.98
C VAL A 215 5.10 -14.82 -7.98
N VAL A 216 5.10 -15.53 -6.88
CA VAL A 216 6.18 -15.56 -5.90
C VAL A 216 7.47 -15.93 -6.61
N LYS A 217 8.18 -14.95 -7.13
CA LYS A 217 9.60 -15.10 -7.38
C LYS A 217 10.29 -14.83 -6.05
N SER A 218 10.40 -15.87 -5.23
CA SER A 218 11.45 -15.89 -4.25
C SER A 218 12.75 -15.77 -5.02
N THR A 219 13.37 -14.62 -4.98
CA THR A 219 14.73 -14.45 -5.49
C THR A 219 15.62 -15.25 -4.54
N GLY A 220 16.01 -16.44 -4.95
CA GLY A 220 16.77 -17.37 -4.12
C GLY A 220 18.12 -16.83 -3.60
N THR A 221 18.63 -15.77 -4.20
CA THR A 221 19.84 -15.05 -3.75
C THR A 221 19.63 -14.29 -2.43
N ASN A 222 18.53 -13.57 -2.26
CA ASN A 222 18.26 -12.84 -1.02
C ASN A 222 17.96 -13.78 0.15
N SER A 223 17.34 -14.93 -0.13
CA SER A 223 17.07 -15.96 0.88
C SER A 223 18.36 -16.61 1.41
N ALA A 224 19.36 -16.86 0.55
CA ALA A 224 20.62 -17.45 0.95
C ALA A 224 21.45 -16.48 1.82
N LEU A 225 21.52 -15.20 1.47
CA LEU A 225 22.21 -14.18 2.26
C LEU A 225 21.53 -13.98 3.62
N LYS A 226 20.21 -13.89 3.64
CA LYS A 226 19.42 -13.80 4.88
C LYS A 226 19.74 -14.98 5.81
N LEU A 227 19.69 -16.19 5.32
CA LEU A 227 19.98 -17.41 6.11
C LEU A 227 21.43 -17.40 6.63
N TYR A 228 22.38 -16.99 5.79
CA TYR A 228 23.78 -16.85 6.17
C TYR A 228 23.95 -15.86 7.34
N ILE A 229 23.34 -14.67 7.26
CA ILE A 229 23.40 -13.66 8.31
C ILE A 229 22.83 -14.21 9.62
N ILE A 230 21.61 -14.78 9.58
CA ILE A 230 20.96 -15.35 10.77
C ILE A 230 21.85 -16.40 11.43
N GLN A 231 22.37 -17.36 10.67
CA GLN A 231 23.19 -18.45 11.21
C GLN A 231 24.50 -17.97 11.86
N ASN A 232 25.13 -16.92 11.32
CA ASN A 232 26.37 -16.42 11.86
C ASN A 232 26.15 -15.46 13.04
N VAL A 233 25.05 -14.70 13.05
CA VAL A 233 24.60 -13.94 14.23
C VAL A 233 24.25 -14.89 15.39
N ASP A 234 23.55 -16.00 15.13
CA ASP A 234 23.24 -17.01 16.15
C ASP A 234 24.49 -17.66 16.75
N ARG A 235 25.58 -17.72 15.97
CA ARG A 235 26.91 -18.16 16.43
C ARG A 235 27.69 -17.09 17.17
N LYS A 236 27.13 -15.87 17.28
CA LYS A 236 27.74 -14.71 17.92
C LYS A 236 29.10 -14.32 17.32
N LEU A 237 29.25 -14.44 16.00
CA LEU A 237 30.43 -13.95 15.30
C LEU A 237 30.42 -12.41 15.25
N ALA A 238 31.61 -11.80 15.23
CA ALA A 238 31.73 -10.36 15.08
C ALA A 238 31.06 -9.88 13.79
N LEU A 239 30.24 -8.85 13.87
CA LEU A 239 29.47 -8.36 12.72
C LEU A 239 30.35 -7.99 11.52
N PRO A 240 31.52 -7.31 11.72
CA PRO A 240 32.46 -7.05 10.63
C PRO A 240 32.98 -8.31 9.93
N ASP A 241 33.20 -9.40 10.66
CA ASP A 241 33.67 -10.65 10.10
C ASP A 241 32.59 -11.31 9.22
N ILE A 242 31.35 -11.24 9.67
CA ILE A 242 30.20 -11.74 8.89
C ILE A 242 30.05 -10.94 7.59
N ALA A 243 30.17 -9.63 7.65
CA ALA A 243 30.10 -8.74 6.49
C ALA A 243 31.23 -9.02 5.50
N ASN A 244 32.47 -8.99 5.97
CA ASN A 244 33.68 -9.20 5.15
C ASN A 244 33.68 -10.56 4.42
N ALA A 245 33.21 -11.63 5.06
CA ALA A 245 33.11 -12.96 4.45
C ALA A 245 32.16 -12.99 3.23
N LYS A 246 31.30 -12.00 3.08
CA LYS A 246 30.40 -11.81 1.90
C LYS A 246 30.82 -10.63 1.02
N GLY A 247 31.94 -9.99 1.34
CA GLY A 247 32.40 -8.82 0.58
C GLY A 247 31.48 -7.60 0.74
N LEU A 248 30.78 -7.49 1.87
CA LEU A 248 29.91 -6.35 2.20
C LEU A 248 30.64 -5.38 3.12
N GLU A 249 30.50 -4.09 2.82
CA GLU A 249 30.85 -3.03 3.76
C GLU A 249 29.80 -2.95 4.90
N MET A 250 30.19 -2.43 6.07
CA MET A 250 29.30 -2.38 7.24
C MET A 250 27.96 -1.67 6.96
N PRO A 251 27.89 -0.53 6.26
CA PRO A 251 26.62 0.13 5.97
C PRO A 251 25.67 -0.74 5.12
N GLU A 252 26.20 -1.49 4.17
CA GLU A 252 25.42 -2.42 3.34
C GLU A 252 24.95 -3.65 4.15
N PHE A 253 25.83 -4.17 4.99
CA PHE A 253 25.51 -5.29 5.87
C PHE A 253 24.43 -4.92 6.90
N ILE A 254 24.51 -3.74 7.51
CA ILE A 254 23.47 -3.22 8.42
C ILE A 254 22.14 -3.11 7.70
N LYS A 255 22.12 -2.62 6.47
CA LYS A 255 20.89 -2.55 5.64
C LYS A 255 20.26 -3.92 5.41
N GLU A 256 21.06 -4.96 5.20
CA GLU A 256 20.55 -6.34 5.07
C GLU A 256 19.96 -6.84 6.41
N MET A 257 20.61 -6.56 7.54
CA MET A 257 20.09 -6.89 8.86
C MET A 257 18.80 -6.13 9.18
N GLU A 258 18.73 -4.85 8.83
CA GLU A 258 17.51 -4.05 8.94
C GLU A 258 16.35 -4.70 8.15
N ALA A 259 16.57 -5.09 6.90
CA ALA A 259 15.58 -5.78 6.09
C ALA A 259 15.09 -7.09 6.74
N ILE A 260 15.98 -7.83 7.39
CA ILE A 260 15.66 -9.07 8.12
C ILE A 260 14.71 -8.78 9.29
N VAL A 261 15.04 -7.83 10.16
CA VAL A 261 14.23 -7.55 11.36
C VAL A 261 12.93 -6.84 11.00
N TYR A 262 12.94 -5.95 10.02
CA TYR A 262 11.70 -5.32 9.53
C TYR A 262 10.73 -6.30 8.89
N SER A 263 11.22 -7.39 8.31
CA SER A 263 10.37 -8.47 7.79
C SER A 263 9.74 -9.36 8.88
N GLY A 264 10.11 -9.18 10.15
CA GLY A 264 9.58 -9.94 11.28
C GLY A 264 10.44 -11.13 11.70
N THR A 265 11.71 -11.15 11.30
CA THR A 265 12.66 -12.18 11.74
C THR A 265 13.54 -11.60 12.86
N LYS A 266 13.63 -12.29 13.98
CA LYS A 266 14.52 -11.88 15.08
C LYS A 266 15.99 -12.07 14.70
N LEU A 267 16.81 -11.07 15.09
CA LEU A 267 18.26 -11.15 15.10
C LEU A 267 18.74 -10.79 16.51
N ASN A 268 19.36 -11.71 17.21
CA ASN A 268 19.93 -11.45 18.53
C ASN A 268 21.37 -10.96 18.40
N ILE A 269 21.53 -9.64 18.33
CA ILE A 269 22.84 -8.99 18.28
C ILE A 269 23.27 -8.38 19.62
N ASN A 270 22.64 -8.77 20.74
CA ASN A 270 22.94 -8.21 22.08
C ASN A 270 24.42 -8.32 22.42
N TYR A 271 25.07 -9.47 22.11
CA TYR A 271 26.50 -9.66 22.33
C TYR A 271 27.38 -8.60 21.67
N TRP A 272 26.95 -8.06 20.53
CA TRP A 272 27.66 -7.00 19.82
C TRP A 272 27.31 -5.62 20.36
N ILE A 273 26.04 -5.39 20.67
CA ILE A 273 25.59 -4.14 21.27
C ILE A 273 26.26 -3.90 22.63
N ASP A 274 26.37 -4.94 23.46
CA ASP A 274 27.02 -4.87 24.78
C ASP A 274 28.53 -4.55 24.69
N GLU A 275 29.18 -4.76 23.55
CA GLU A 275 30.57 -4.38 23.30
C GLU A 275 30.71 -2.91 22.86
N ILE A 276 29.72 -2.31 22.22
CA ILE A 276 29.80 -0.96 21.67
C ILE A 276 29.08 0.09 22.49
N LEU A 277 28.09 -0.29 23.29
CA LEU A 277 27.25 0.59 24.11
C LEU A 277 27.16 0.05 25.54
N ASP A 278 27.33 0.91 26.53
CA ASP A 278 27.09 0.54 27.93
C ASP A 278 25.57 0.50 28.26
N GLU A 279 25.23 0.05 29.47
CA GLU A 279 23.82 -0.13 29.88
C GLU A 279 23.05 1.19 29.89
N ASP A 280 23.65 2.29 30.36
CA ASP A 280 22.99 3.60 30.44
C ASP A 280 22.70 4.14 29.03
N GLN A 281 23.65 3.98 28.11
CA GLN A 281 23.52 4.34 26.71
C GLN A 281 22.41 3.52 26.01
N GLN A 282 22.37 2.22 26.29
CA GLN A 282 21.33 1.34 25.74
C GLN A 282 19.93 1.72 26.25
N GLU A 283 19.82 2.07 27.55
CA GLU A 283 18.56 2.49 28.15
C GLU A 283 18.07 3.80 27.51
N GLU A 284 18.93 4.79 27.36
CA GLU A 284 18.60 6.07 26.71
C GLU A 284 18.09 5.89 25.27
N ILE A 285 18.82 5.12 24.46
CA ILE A 285 18.39 4.85 23.08
C ILE A 285 17.09 4.04 23.04
N HIS A 286 16.91 3.12 24.00
CA HIS A 286 15.69 2.33 24.12
C HIS A 286 14.46 3.20 24.38
N GLU A 287 14.55 4.09 25.35
CA GLU A 287 13.49 5.04 25.70
C GLU A 287 13.16 5.94 24.52
N TYR A 288 14.19 6.45 23.84
CA TYR A 288 13.98 7.24 22.63
C TYR A 288 13.13 6.48 21.58
N PHE A 289 13.53 5.25 21.22
CA PHE A 289 12.79 4.49 20.20
C PHE A 289 11.39 4.04 20.64
N LEU A 290 11.14 3.89 21.93
CA LEU A 290 9.77 3.62 22.43
C LEU A 290 8.82 4.80 22.17
N GLU A 291 9.30 6.03 22.29
CA GLU A 291 8.52 7.25 22.13
C GLU A 291 8.56 7.81 20.70
N ALA A 292 9.51 7.37 19.88
CA ALA A 292 9.74 7.88 18.55
C ALA A 292 8.53 7.65 17.62
N LYS A 293 8.18 8.66 16.86
CA LYS A 293 7.10 8.60 15.86
C LYS A 293 7.57 8.02 14.52
N THR A 294 8.86 8.12 14.25
CA THR A 294 9.50 7.62 13.03
C THR A 294 10.74 6.82 13.38
N ASP A 295 11.24 6.06 12.43
CA ASP A 295 12.47 5.27 12.55
C ASP A 295 13.69 5.95 11.89
N LYS A 296 13.58 7.24 11.59
CA LYS A 296 14.65 7.98 10.94
C LYS A 296 15.81 8.21 11.89
N ILE A 297 16.99 7.82 11.44
CA ILE A 297 18.22 7.97 12.25
C ILE A 297 18.63 9.43 12.39
N GLU A 298 18.35 10.26 11.38
CA GLU A 298 18.64 11.70 11.45
C GLU A 298 17.86 12.37 12.60
N GLU A 299 16.61 11.99 12.83
CA GLU A 299 15.82 12.49 13.95
C GLU A 299 16.37 11.99 15.29
N ALA A 300 16.84 10.74 15.35
CA ALA A 300 17.47 10.18 16.54
C ALA A 300 18.80 10.88 16.89
N LEU A 301 19.64 11.14 15.88
CA LEU A 301 20.89 11.86 16.05
C LEU A 301 20.67 13.29 16.60
N ASP A 302 19.62 13.96 16.10
CA ASP A 302 19.29 15.32 16.55
C ASP A 302 18.73 15.34 17.98
N GLU A 303 17.89 14.38 18.37
CA GLU A 303 17.27 14.34 19.70
C GLU A 303 18.21 13.81 20.80
N LEU A 304 19.16 12.96 20.44
CA LEU A 304 20.17 12.42 21.35
C LEU A 304 21.47 13.26 21.38
N ASP A 305 21.38 14.53 20.98
CA ASP A 305 22.45 15.56 21.06
C ASP A 305 23.80 15.17 20.41
N GLY A 306 23.79 14.15 19.51
CA GLY A 306 24.99 13.71 18.80
C GLY A 306 25.98 12.90 19.63
N ASP A 307 25.55 12.35 20.76
CA ASP A 307 26.39 11.49 21.61
C ASP A 307 26.64 10.11 21.00
N TYR A 308 25.92 9.78 19.94
CA TYR A 308 25.98 8.51 19.20
C TYR A 308 26.28 8.74 17.73
N ASP A 309 26.88 7.75 17.08
CA ASP A 309 27.04 7.76 15.64
C ASP A 309 25.87 7.05 14.92
N GLU A 310 25.80 7.23 13.61
CA GLU A 310 24.73 6.64 12.78
C GLU A 310 24.73 5.10 12.86
N GLU A 311 25.93 4.48 12.90
CA GLU A 311 26.08 3.03 12.94
C GLU A 311 25.56 2.46 14.26
N GLU A 312 25.90 3.07 15.39
CA GLU A 312 25.45 2.68 16.72
C GLU A 312 23.92 2.72 16.84
N LEU A 313 23.30 3.82 16.38
CA LEU A 313 21.85 3.97 16.43
C LEU A 313 21.14 2.98 15.48
N ARG A 314 21.68 2.72 14.30
CA ARG A 314 21.13 1.72 13.37
C ARG A 314 21.22 0.31 13.94
N LEU A 315 22.33 -0.06 14.53
CA LEU A 315 22.51 -1.35 15.16
C LEU A 315 21.60 -1.51 16.38
N TYR A 316 21.48 -0.47 17.21
CA TYR A 316 20.56 -0.52 18.33
C TYR A 316 19.10 -0.62 17.89
N ARG A 317 18.70 0.08 16.83
CA ARG A 317 17.36 -0.05 16.25
C ARG A 317 17.06 -1.47 15.76
N ILE A 318 18.04 -2.18 15.20
CA ILE A 318 17.90 -3.61 14.86
C ILE A 318 17.60 -4.44 16.10
N LYS A 319 18.35 -4.25 17.19
CA LYS A 319 18.09 -4.89 18.48
C LYS A 319 16.69 -4.57 18.98
N PHE A 320 16.32 -3.29 19.01
CA PHE A 320 15.02 -2.81 19.47
C PHE A 320 13.85 -3.46 18.71
N ILE A 321 13.89 -3.44 17.38
CA ILE A 321 12.84 -4.05 16.55
C ILE A 321 12.76 -5.56 16.76
N SER A 322 13.91 -6.21 16.89
CA SER A 322 14.00 -7.64 17.18
C SER A 322 13.35 -8.04 18.50
N GLU A 323 13.51 -7.23 19.53
CA GLU A 323 13.00 -7.51 20.88
C GLU A 323 11.53 -7.11 21.03
N VAL A 324 11.16 -5.95 20.51
CA VAL A 324 9.84 -5.34 20.74
C VAL A 324 8.85 -5.74 19.64
N GLY A 325 9.28 -5.81 18.39
CA GLY A 325 8.44 -6.00 17.21
C GLY A 325 8.24 -7.46 16.77
N ASN A 326 9.23 -8.32 17.02
CA ASN A 326 9.28 -9.67 16.40
C ASN A 326 9.08 -10.85 17.38
#